data_8c6055f34fd8fe4bdcd4864a86f2e6e0
#
_entry.id   8c6055f34fd8fe4bdcd4864a86f2e6e0
#
_cell.length_a   1.000
_cell.length_b   1.000
_cell.length_c   1.000
_cell.angle_alpha   90.00
_cell.angle_beta   90.00
_cell.angle_gamma   90.00
#
_symmetry.space_group_name_H-M   'P 1'
#
loop_
_entity.id
_entity.type
_entity.pdbx_description
1 polymer ?
#
loop_
_entity_poly.entity_id
_entity_poly.type
_entity_poly.pdbx_seq_one_letter_code
_entity_poly.pdbx_strand_id
1 'polypeptide(L)'
;MSNTNTTFWELLSKKSIEIPIIQRDYAQGRIGKENLRKRFLKSILSTLKDDKPLKLDFVYGSINSNNKFQPLDGQQRLTTLWLMHWYIALRAGQLDDTNCKILRKFSYETRVSSREFCEELCTPDNFKNFGDDDKIVPYITNSTWFYSSWNQDPTIKAMLVMIGGTNITAKNQEPIIDGLEELFAEDKTN
;
A
#
# COMPACT_ATOMS: atom_id res chain seq x y z
N MET A 1 -21.01 -11.55 -16.39
CA MET A 1 -19.87 -11.22 -15.49
C MET A 1 -20.01 -12.09 -14.25
N SER A 2 -19.07 -13.01 -14.03
CA SER A 2 -19.08 -13.85 -12.83
C SER A 2 -18.68 -13.00 -11.63
N ASN A 3 -19.57 -12.83 -10.69
CA ASN A 3 -19.33 -12.14 -9.43
C ASN A 3 -18.61 -13.15 -8.51
N THR A 4 -17.28 -13.13 -8.48
CA THR A 4 -16.48 -14.03 -7.64
C THR A 4 -15.89 -13.25 -6.49
N ASN A 5 -16.21 -13.65 -5.27
CA ASN A 5 -15.47 -13.17 -4.10
C ASN A 5 -14.04 -13.69 -4.18
N THR A 6 -13.06 -12.79 -4.12
CA THR A 6 -11.64 -13.15 -4.11
C THR A 6 -10.91 -12.20 -3.15
N THR A 7 -9.86 -12.67 -2.51
CA THR A 7 -8.99 -11.80 -1.72
C THR A 7 -8.06 -11.01 -2.66
N PHE A 8 -7.50 -9.91 -2.14
CA PHE A 8 -6.51 -9.13 -2.91
C PHE A 8 -5.29 -9.99 -3.27
N TRP A 9 -4.80 -10.80 -2.33
CA TRP A 9 -3.65 -11.66 -2.54
C TRP A 9 -3.91 -12.73 -3.60
N GLU A 10 -5.08 -13.36 -3.58
CA GLU A 10 -5.48 -14.30 -4.63
C GLU A 10 -5.60 -13.64 -6.00
N LEU A 11 -6.17 -12.43 -6.05
CA LEU A 11 -6.27 -11.67 -7.29
C LEU A 11 -4.87 -11.39 -7.85
N LEU A 12 -3.97 -10.86 -7.02
CA LEU A 12 -2.60 -10.51 -7.42
C LEU A 12 -1.78 -11.75 -7.77
N SER A 13 -2.00 -12.88 -7.07
CA SER A 13 -1.34 -14.15 -7.39
C SER A 13 -1.69 -14.67 -8.79
N LYS A 14 -2.95 -14.47 -9.21
CA LYS A 14 -3.47 -14.97 -10.48
C LYS A 14 -3.32 -13.99 -11.65
N LYS A 15 -3.34 -12.67 -11.39
CA LYS A 15 -3.37 -11.61 -12.40
C LYS A 15 -2.39 -10.50 -12.07
N SER A 16 -1.76 -9.95 -13.11
CA SER A 16 -1.06 -8.67 -12.97
C SER A 16 -2.08 -7.54 -12.96
N ILE A 17 -1.88 -6.56 -12.08
CA ILE A 17 -2.72 -5.36 -11.96
C ILE A 17 -1.91 -4.17 -12.45
N GLU A 18 -2.46 -3.40 -13.35
CA GLU A 18 -1.82 -2.21 -13.88
C GLU A 18 -2.76 -1.02 -13.79
N ILE A 19 -2.37 -0.03 -12.99
CA ILE A 19 -3.17 1.21 -12.83
C ILE A 19 -3.03 2.04 -14.11
N PRO A 20 -4.12 2.24 -14.89
CA PRO A 20 -4.05 2.90 -16.18
C PRO A 20 -3.87 4.42 -16.06
N ILE A 21 -3.37 5.04 -17.14
CA ILE A 21 -3.08 6.48 -17.22
C ILE A 21 -4.29 7.37 -16.93
N ILE A 22 -5.49 6.93 -17.32
CA ILE A 22 -6.72 7.72 -17.15
C ILE A 22 -7.16 7.83 -15.70
N GLN A 23 -6.55 7.04 -14.82
CA GLN A 23 -6.89 7.05 -13.41
C GLN A 23 -6.20 8.21 -12.67
N ARG A 24 -6.88 8.68 -11.62
CA ARG A 24 -6.32 9.72 -10.74
C ARG A 24 -5.05 9.23 -10.07
N ASP A 25 -4.25 10.17 -9.60
CA ASP A 25 -3.16 9.87 -8.68
C ASP A 25 -3.67 9.12 -7.45
N TYR A 26 -2.82 8.30 -6.86
CA TYR A 26 -3.13 7.76 -5.54
C TYR A 26 -3.28 8.93 -4.54
N ALA A 27 -4.40 8.97 -3.86
CA ALA A 27 -4.80 10.15 -3.10
C ALA A 27 -5.17 9.89 -1.65
N GLN A 28 -5.29 8.62 -1.20
CA GLN A 28 -5.69 8.33 0.18
C GLN A 28 -4.68 8.83 1.21
N GLY A 29 -3.39 8.92 0.86
CA GLY A 29 -2.35 9.53 1.68
C GLY A 29 -2.27 11.05 1.61
N ARG A 30 -3.07 11.74 0.79
CA ARG A 30 -2.97 13.20 0.64
C ARG A 30 -3.52 13.96 1.85
N ILE A 31 -2.97 15.18 2.05
CA ILE A 31 -3.52 16.18 2.98
C ILE A 31 -4.98 16.46 2.61
N GLY A 32 -5.86 16.54 3.62
CA GLY A 32 -7.31 16.70 3.44
C GLY A 32 -8.07 15.38 3.16
N LYS A 33 -7.39 14.23 3.17
CA LYS A 33 -7.99 12.90 3.09
C LYS A 33 -7.81 12.06 4.36
N GLU A 34 -7.36 12.68 5.44
CA GLU A 34 -7.06 12.03 6.71
C GLU A 34 -8.26 11.26 7.26
N ASN A 35 -9.45 11.85 7.24
CA ASN A 35 -10.66 11.19 7.74
C ASN A 35 -11.01 9.93 6.92
N LEU A 36 -10.83 9.98 5.60
CA LEU A 36 -11.08 8.83 4.73
C LEU A 36 -10.06 7.71 5.02
N ARG A 37 -8.78 8.07 5.12
CA ARG A 37 -7.69 7.15 5.45
C ARG A 37 -7.92 6.49 6.81
N LYS A 38 -8.16 7.28 7.86
CA LYS A 38 -8.43 6.79 9.22
C LYS A 38 -9.62 5.84 9.29
N ARG A 39 -10.73 6.18 8.62
CA ARG A 39 -11.91 5.30 8.58
C ARG A 39 -11.58 3.97 7.91
N PHE A 40 -10.83 3.98 6.81
CA PHE A 40 -10.45 2.77 6.11
C PHE A 40 -9.51 1.90 6.95
N LEU A 41 -8.47 2.49 7.54
CA LEU A 41 -7.53 1.80 8.44
C LEU A 41 -8.24 1.23 9.68
N LYS A 42 -9.14 1.99 10.32
CA LYS A 42 -9.95 1.49 11.44
C LYS A 42 -10.84 0.32 11.05
N SER A 43 -11.44 0.34 9.84
CA SER A 43 -12.23 -0.80 9.36
C SER A 43 -11.38 -2.05 9.16
N ILE A 44 -10.15 -1.91 8.66
CA ILE A 44 -9.21 -3.00 8.53
C ILE A 44 -8.85 -3.55 9.91
N LEU A 45 -8.47 -2.69 10.86
CA LEU A 45 -8.10 -3.10 12.22
C LEU A 45 -9.23 -3.84 12.94
N SER A 46 -10.46 -3.30 12.89
CA SER A 46 -11.64 -3.96 13.47
C SER A 46 -11.84 -5.36 12.88
N THR A 47 -11.67 -5.49 11.58
CA THR A 47 -11.79 -6.77 10.88
C THR A 47 -10.72 -7.77 11.31
N LEU A 48 -9.48 -7.33 11.48
CA LEU A 48 -8.39 -8.19 11.95
C LEU A 48 -8.60 -8.62 13.40
N LYS A 49 -9.07 -7.71 14.28
CA LYS A 49 -9.35 -8.01 15.69
C LYS A 49 -10.55 -8.96 15.86
N ASP A 50 -11.58 -8.80 15.04
CA ASP A 50 -12.81 -9.59 15.13
C ASP A 50 -12.74 -10.92 14.36
N ASP A 51 -11.65 -11.19 13.63
CA ASP A 51 -11.49 -12.35 12.73
C ASP A 51 -12.69 -12.51 11.76
N LYS A 52 -13.18 -11.38 11.24
CA LYS A 52 -14.31 -11.35 10.30
C LYS A 52 -13.86 -10.84 8.94
N PRO A 53 -14.37 -11.42 7.84
CA PRO A 53 -13.99 -10.92 6.51
C PRO A 53 -14.52 -9.52 6.26
N LEU A 54 -13.63 -8.59 5.87
CA LEU A 54 -14.01 -7.27 5.39
C LEU A 54 -14.37 -7.37 3.91
N LYS A 55 -15.65 -7.18 3.60
CA LYS A 55 -16.10 -7.08 2.22
C LYS A 55 -15.89 -5.65 1.75
N LEU A 56 -14.93 -5.45 0.87
CA LEU A 56 -14.74 -4.20 0.16
C LEU A 56 -15.71 -4.14 -1.03
N ASP A 57 -16.07 -2.92 -1.42
CA ASP A 57 -16.91 -2.69 -2.60
C ASP A 57 -16.30 -3.27 -3.88
N PHE A 58 -17.11 -3.36 -4.92
CA PHE A 58 -16.69 -3.88 -6.21
C PHE A 58 -15.45 -3.16 -6.75
N VAL A 59 -14.56 -3.97 -7.32
CA VAL A 59 -13.50 -3.52 -8.19
C VAL A 59 -13.83 -4.05 -9.58
N TYR A 60 -13.97 -3.16 -10.55
CA TYR A 60 -14.22 -3.56 -11.93
C TYR A 60 -13.24 -2.89 -12.88
N GLY A 61 -12.99 -3.55 -14.00
CA GLY A 61 -12.04 -3.10 -14.99
C GLY A 61 -12.02 -4.01 -16.21
N SER A 62 -11.03 -3.83 -17.05
CA SER A 62 -10.80 -4.60 -18.26
C SER A 62 -9.47 -5.35 -18.19
N ILE A 63 -9.31 -6.32 -19.07
CA ILE A 63 -8.03 -6.98 -19.34
C ILE A 63 -7.45 -6.34 -20.59
N ASN A 64 -6.24 -5.80 -20.51
CA ASN A 64 -5.56 -5.20 -21.65
C ASN A 64 -4.91 -6.28 -22.57
N SER A 65 -4.32 -5.84 -23.69
CA SER A 65 -3.65 -6.72 -24.67
C SER A 65 -2.50 -7.54 -24.06
N ASN A 66 -1.91 -7.07 -22.96
CA ASN A 66 -0.83 -7.75 -22.25
C ASN A 66 -1.33 -8.68 -21.13
N ASN A 67 -2.63 -9.02 -21.14
CA ASN A 67 -3.29 -9.84 -20.12
C ASN A 67 -3.20 -9.30 -18.70
N LYS A 68 -3.05 -7.97 -18.52
CA LYS A 68 -3.07 -7.31 -17.24
C LYS A 68 -4.46 -6.76 -16.94
N PHE A 69 -4.89 -6.86 -15.69
CA PHE A 69 -6.13 -6.26 -15.22
C PHE A 69 -5.94 -4.75 -15.02
N GLN A 70 -6.70 -3.95 -15.74
CA GLN A 70 -6.73 -2.49 -15.59
C GLN A 70 -8.03 -2.07 -14.90
N PRO A 71 -7.96 -1.64 -13.61
CA PRO A 71 -9.15 -1.22 -12.88
C PRO A 71 -9.69 0.10 -13.43
N LEU A 72 -10.99 0.15 -13.69
CA LEU A 72 -11.73 1.38 -13.98
C LEU A 72 -12.25 2.03 -12.70
N ASP A 73 -12.53 1.22 -11.67
CA ASP A 73 -12.81 1.68 -10.31
C ASP A 73 -12.11 0.80 -9.29
N GLY A 74 -11.91 1.35 -8.07
CA GLY A 74 -11.27 0.65 -6.96
C GLY A 74 -9.75 0.79 -6.90
N GLN A 75 -9.11 1.54 -7.80
CA GLN A 75 -7.65 1.72 -7.82
C GLN A 75 -7.07 2.19 -6.47
N GLN A 76 -7.76 3.10 -5.77
CA GLN A 76 -7.28 3.63 -4.48
C GLN A 76 -7.24 2.51 -3.42
N ARG A 77 -8.26 1.67 -3.41
CA ARG A 77 -8.34 0.50 -2.51
C ARG A 77 -7.27 -0.53 -2.87
N LEU A 78 -7.11 -0.84 -4.15
CA LEU A 78 -6.08 -1.78 -4.61
C LEU A 78 -4.68 -1.32 -4.24
N THR A 79 -4.36 -0.03 -4.43
CA THR A 79 -3.07 0.53 -4.03
C THR A 79 -2.87 0.44 -2.51
N THR A 80 -3.88 0.78 -1.71
CA THR A 80 -3.77 0.68 -0.24
C THR A 80 -3.60 -0.77 0.22
N LEU A 81 -4.36 -1.71 -0.37
CA LEU A 81 -4.20 -3.13 -0.07
C LEU A 81 -2.82 -3.65 -0.47
N TRP A 82 -2.29 -3.20 -1.60
CA TRP A 82 -0.94 -3.56 -2.03
C TRP A 82 0.11 -3.06 -1.03
N LEU A 83 0.04 -1.79 -0.63
CA LEU A 83 0.94 -1.22 0.39
C LEU A 83 0.83 -1.97 1.72
N MET A 84 -0.37 -2.36 2.12
CA MET A 84 -0.60 -3.13 3.35
C MET A 84 0.07 -4.51 3.27
N HIS A 85 -0.11 -5.26 2.18
CA HIS A 85 0.51 -6.58 2.03
C HIS A 85 2.03 -6.48 1.96
N TRP A 86 2.56 -5.47 1.26
CA TRP A 86 3.98 -5.18 1.25
C TRP A 86 4.51 -4.88 2.67
N TYR A 87 3.83 -4.01 3.41
CA TYR A 87 4.24 -3.62 4.76
C TYR A 87 4.20 -4.81 5.75
N ILE A 88 3.17 -5.64 5.66
CA ILE A 88 3.06 -6.87 6.47
C ILE A 88 4.23 -7.81 6.13
N ALA A 89 4.51 -8.05 4.85
CA ALA A 89 5.60 -8.90 4.44
C ALA A 89 6.95 -8.40 4.96
N LEU A 90 7.17 -7.08 4.91
CA LEU A 90 8.37 -6.45 5.46
C LEU A 90 8.51 -6.69 6.97
N ARG A 91 7.46 -6.39 7.75
CA ARG A 91 7.47 -6.52 9.22
C ARG A 91 7.53 -7.97 9.71
N ALA A 92 6.99 -8.90 8.92
CA ALA A 92 7.06 -10.33 9.20
C ALA A 92 8.38 -10.99 8.77
N GLY A 93 9.34 -10.22 8.22
CA GLY A 93 10.58 -10.78 7.67
C GLY A 93 10.34 -11.70 6.45
N GLN A 94 9.23 -11.51 5.76
CA GLN A 94 8.79 -12.30 4.61
C GLN A 94 8.86 -11.52 3.29
N LEU A 95 9.59 -10.42 3.26
CA LEU A 95 9.85 -9.67 2.02
C LEU A 95 10.98 -10.35 1.24
N ASP A 96 10.71 -11.58 0.80
CA ASP A 96 11.61 -12.45 0.06
C ASP A 96 11.30 -12.43 -1.46
N ASP A 97 12.13 -13.11 -2.26
CA ASP A 97 11.96 -13.17 -3.71
C ASP A 97 10.61 -13.75 -4.14
N THR A 98 10.04 -14.69 -3.37
CA THR A 98 8.77 -15.34 -3.67
C THR A 98 7.61 -14.35 -3.54
N ASN A 99 7.54 -13.66 -2.40
CA ASN A 99 6.50 -12.67 -2.13
C ASN A 99 6.68 -11.42 -2.99
N CYS A 100 7.92 -10.97 -3.18
CA CYS A 100 8.25 -9.85 -4.07
C CYS A 100 7.85 -10.14 -5.53
N LYS A 101 8.01 -11.38 -6.02
CA LYS A 101 7.55 -11.77 -7.35
C LYS A 101 6.02 -11.61 -7.51
N ILE A 102 5.25 -11.86 -6.46
CA ILE A 102 3.79 -11.63 -6.48
C ILE A 102 3.50 -10.13 -6.40
N LEU A 103 4.13 -9.42 -5.47
CA LEU A 103 3.90 -7.98 -5.28
C LEU A 103 4.25 -7.15 -6.53
N ARG A 104 5.30 -7.52 -7.27
CA ARG A 104 5.70 -6.89 -8.56
C ARG A 104 4.66 -7.04 -9.68
N LYS A 105 3.64 -7.86 -9.52
CA LYS A 105 2.52 -7.92 -10.45
C LYS A 105 1.58 -6.71 -10.38
N PHE A 106 1.73 -5.85 -9.35
CA PHE A 106 1.07 -4.57 -9.26
C PHE A 106 1.97 -3.46 -9.82
N SER A 107 1.46 -2.65 -10.74
CA SER A 107 2.25 -1.61 -11.40
C SER A 107 1.39 -0.41 -11.85
N TYR A 108 2.07 0.64 -12.32
CA TYR A 108 1.48 1.81 -12.96
C TYR A 108 1.86 1.85 -14.43
N GLU A 109 0.89 2.08 -15.31
CA GLU A 109 1.10 2.06 -16.77
C GLU A 109 2.11 3.12 -17.23
N THR A 110 1.88 4.38 -16.88
CA THR A 110 2.64 5.52 -17.42
C THR A 110 3.37 6.36 -16.39
N ARG A 111 3.14 6.12 -15.11
CA ARG A 111 3.84 6.82 -14.03
C ARG A 111 5.15 6.12 -13.73
N VAL A 112 6.18 6.46 -14.49
CA VAL A 112 7.49 5.81 -14.40
C VAL A 112 8.01 5.85 -12.97
N SER A 113 8.02 7.03 -12.32
CA SER A 113 8.47 7.19 -10.94
C SER A 113 7.70 6.31 -9.95
N SER A 114 6.36 6.29 -10.05
CA SER A 114 5.53 5.46 -9.16
C SER A 114 5.75 3.97 -9.40
N ARG A 115 5.96 3.55 -10.67
CA ARG A 115 6.29 2.16 -11.00
C ARG A 115 7.65 1.76 -10.45
N GLU A 116 8.69 2.54 -10.71
CA GLU A 116 10.03 2.31 -10.20
C GLU A 116 10.05 2.27 -8.67
N PHE A 117 9.34 3.18 -8.01
CA PHE A 117 9.20 3.17 -6.57
C PHE A 117 8.58 1.87 -6.05
N CYS A 118 7.51 1.37 -6.69
CA CYS A 118 6.91 0.08 -6.33
C CYS A 118 7.88 -1.10 -6.56
N GLU A 119 8.70 -1.06 -7.61
CA GLU A 119 9.73 -2.06 -7.89
C GLU A 119 10.82 -2.07 -6.81
N GLU A 120 11.30 -0.88 -6.40
CA GLU A 120 12.30 -0.74 -5.33
C GLU A 120 11.76 -1.19 -3.97
N LEU A 121 10.49 -0.92 -3.66
CA LEU A 121 9.84 -1.46 -2.46
C LEU A 121 9.81 -3.00 -2.46
N CYS A 122 9.77 -3.63 -3.63
CA CYS A 122 9.79 -5.09 -3.79
C CYS A 122 11.20 -5.66 -4.01
N THR A 123 12.26 -4.92 -3.67
CA THR A 123 13.64 -5.39 -3.77
C THR A 123 14.15 -5.75 -2.37
N PRO A 124 14.29 -7.06 -2.02
CA PRO A 124 14.61 -7.49 -0.65
C PRO A 124 15.90 -6.88 -0.11
N ASP A 125 16.91 -6.72 -0.96
CA ASP A 125 18.20 -6.12 -0.58
C ASP A 125 18.09 -4.69 -0.06
N ASN A 126 17.08 -3.95 -0.48
CA ASN A 126 16.83 -2.59 -0.01
C ASN A 126 16.42 -2.53 1.46
N PHE A 127 15.96 -3.65 2.02
CA PHE A 127 15.43 -3.73 3.39
C PHE A 127 16.19 -4.69 4.30
N LYS A 128 17.31 -5.27 3.85
CA LYS A 128 18.09 -6.23 4.64
C LYS A 128 18.62 -5.70 5.98
N ASN A 129 18.77 -4.38 6.11
CA ASN A 129 19.22 -3.71 7.32
C ASN A 129 18.08 -3.01 8.08
N PHE A 130 16.81 -3.21 7.67
CA PHE A 130 15.66 -2.62 8.32
C PHE A 130 15.34 -3.39 9.61
N GLY A 131 15.43 -2.72 10.74
CA GLY A 131 15.17 -3.29 12.07
C GLY A 131 13.76 -3.04 12.58
N ASP A 132 13.42 -3.71 13.68
CA ASP A 132 12.08 -3.60 14.30
C ASP A 132 11.80 -2.20 14.85
N ASP A 133 12.82 -1.50 15.31
CA ASP A 133 12.70 -0.16 15.89
C ASP A 133 12.78 0.95 14.83
N ASP A 134 13.11 0.61 13.59
CA ASP A 134 13.25 1.60 12.52
C ASP A 134 11.89 2.14 12.08
N LYS A 135 11.87 3.45 11.84
CA LYS A 135 10.75 4.13 11.20
C LYS A 135 10.86 3.98 9.69
N ILE A 136 9.82 3.40 9.08
CA ILE A 136 9.88 2.97 7.68
C ILE A 136 10.03 4.13 6.70
N VAL A 137 9.33 5.26 6.91
CA VAL A 137 9.40 6.38 5.97
C VAL A 137 10.77 7.05 5.97
N PRO A 138 11.39 7.40 7.13
CA PRO A 138 12.76 7.86 7.17
C PRO A 138 13.76 6.86 6.58
N TYR A 139 13.57 5.56 6.83
CA TYR A 139 14.43 4.52 6.25
C TYR A 139 14.38 4.55 4.71
N ILE A 140 13.19 4.62 4.12
CA ILE A 140 13.00 4.71 2.67
C ILE A 140 13.61 6.00 2.14
N THR A 141 13.23 7.15 2.68
CA THR A 141 13.60 8.46 2.10
C THR A 141 15.09 8.82 2.25
N ASN A 142 15.80 8.19 3.20
CA ASN A 142 17.24 8.36 3.39
C ASN A 142 18.07 7.29 2.66
N SER A 143 17.43 6.31 2.03
CA SER A 143 18.15 5.26 1.31
C SER A 143 18.74 5.74 -0.02
N THR A 144 19.81 5.10 -0.46
CA THR A 144 20.52 5.46 -1.71
C THR A 144 19.71 5.19 -2.98
N TRP A 145 18.72 4.31 -2.91
CA TRP A 145 17.85 3.97 -4.02
C TRP A 145 16.64 4.91 -4.15
N PHE A 146 16.38 5.77 -3.13
CA PHE A 146 15.29 6.73 -3.18
C PHE A 146 15.72 7.99 -3.94
N TYR A 147 15.21 8.19 -5.15
CA TYR A 147 15.54 9.36 -5.96
C TYR A 147 14.89 10.62 -5.42
N SER A 148 15.67 11.72 -5.34
CA SER A 148 15.17 13.02 -4.84
C SER A 148 13.99 13.58 -5.65
N SER A 149 13.91 13.27 -6.95
CA SER A 149 12.78 13.62 -7.82
C SER A 149 11.46 12.99 -7.37
N TRP A 150 11.49 11.84 -6.71
CA TRP A 150 10.29 11.17 -6.20
C TRP A 150 9.58 11.95 -5.09
N ASN A 151 10.32 12.84 -4.41
CA ASN A 151 9.72 13.79 -3.47
C ASN A 151 8.73 14.77 -4.14
N GLN A 152 8.68 14.84 -5.45
CA GLN A 152 7.72 15.68 -6.18
C GLN A 152 6.55 14.87 -6.76
N ASP A 153 6.64 13.54 -6.78
CA ASP A 153 5.55 12.70 -7.28
C ASP A 153 4.40 12.62 -6.26
N PRO A 154 3.18 13.08 -6.62
CA PRO A 154 2.05 13.11 -5.71
C PRO A 154 1.56 11.72 -5.29
N THR A 155 1.79 10.69 -6.12
CA THR A 155 1.43 9.31 -5.81
C THR A 155 2.39 8.73 -4.79
N ILE A 156 3.71 8.92 -4.96
CA ILE A 156 4.72 8.45 -4.02
C ILE A 156 4.56 9.16 -2.66
N LYS A 157 4.36 10.47 -2.65
CA LYS A 157 4.05 11.20 -1.40
C LYS A 157 2.87 10.61 -0.66
N ALA A 158 1.78 10.31 -1.38
CA ALA A 158 0.59 9.73 -0.78
C ALA A 158 0.83 8.28 -0.30
N MET A 159 1.66 7.50 -0.99
CA MET A 159 2.06 6.16 -0.54
C MET A 159 2.88 6.24 0.75
N LEU A 160 3.87 7.14 0.83
CA LEU A 160 4.67 7.33 2.04
C LEU A 160 3.81 7.74 3.24
N VAL A 161 2.85 8.65 3.04
CA VAL A 161 1.91 9.04 4.11
C VAL A 161 0.98 7.88 4.49
N MET A 162 0.54 7.05 3.55
CA MET A 162 -0.24 5.85 3.87
C MET A 162 0.58 4.86 4.71
N ILE A 163 1.86 4.73 4.45
CA ILE A 163 2.75 3.83 5.18
C ILE A 163 3.01 4.36 6.60
N GLY A 164 3.51 5.58 6.75
CA GLY A 164 4.02 6.12 8.01
C GLY A 164 3.13 7.15 8.71
N GLY A 165 1.95 7.44 8.16
CA GLY A 165 1.08 8.49 8.70
C GLY A 165 1.59 9.91 8.41
N THR A 166 0.91 10.91 8.99
CA THR A 166 1.27 12.33 8.83
C THR A 166 2.11 12.88 9.98
N ASN A 167 2.41 12.05 10.99
CA ASN A 167 3.09 12.47 12.25
C ASN A 167 2.39 13.65 12.96
N ILE A 168 1.11 13.87 12.69
CA ILE A 168 0.33 14.87 13.41
C ILE A 168 -0.05 14.25 14.75
N THR A 169 0.83 14.39 15.73
CA THR A 169 0.49 14.16 17.14
C THR A 169 -0.56 15.19 17.53
N ALA A 170 -1.80 14.76 17.61
CA ALA A 170 -2.82 15.57 18.26
C ALA A 170 -2.41 15.76 19.73
N LYS A 171 -2.12 16.99 20.12
CA LYS A 171 -1.94 17.33 21.51
C LYS A 171 -3.23 16.94 22.24
N ASN A 172 -3.14 15.95 23.15
CA ASN A 172 -4.20 15.50 24.06
C ASN A 172 -5.31 14.58 23.51
N GLN A 173 -5.07 13.69 22.54
CA GLN A 173 -6.04 12.68 22.13
C GLN A 173 -5.39 11.29 22.01
N GLU A 174 -6.24 10.23 22.11
CA GLU A 174 -5.87 8.83 21.90
C GLU A 174 -5.00 8.63 20.63
N PRO A 175 -4.12 7.63 20.60
CA PRO A 175 -3.29 7.37 19.43
C PRO A 175 -4.16 7.27 18.19
N ILE A 176 -3.92 8.19 17.26
CA ILE A 176 -4.72 8.27 16.03
C ILE A 176 -4.02 7.41 14.99
N ILE A 177 -4.62 6.28 14.62
CA ILE A 177 -4.15 5.47 13.50
C ILE A 177 -4.28 6.30 12.22
N ASP A 178 -3.17 6.74 11.69
CA ASP A 178 -3.10 7.58 10.50
C ASP A 178 -2.25 6.97 9.37
N GLY A 179 -1.54 5.86 9.64
CA GLY A 179 -0.75 5.09 8.69
C GLY A 179 -0.72 3.60 9.03
N LEU A 180 -0.14 2.82 8.13
CA LEU A 180 0.04 1.37 8.34
C LEU A 180 1.00 1.09 9.49
N GLU A 181 2.02 1.91 9.68
CA GLU A 181 2.99 1.76 10.77
C GLU A 181 2.29 1.82 12.13
N GLU A 182 1.36 2.76 12.31
CA GLU A 182 0.59 2.89 13.55
C GLU A 182 -0.47 1.79 13.68
N LEU A 183 -1.10 1.39 12.56
CA LEU A 183 -2.08 0.32 12.53
C LEU A 183 -1.54 -1.00 13.10
N PHE A 184 -0.32 -1.37 12.72
CA PHE A 184 0.30 -2.62 13.15
C PHE A 184 1.14 -2.49 14.43
N ALA A 185 1.39 -1.27 14.93
CA ALA A 185 2.00 -1.07 16.23
C ALA A 185 1.01 -1.33 17.38
N GLU A 186 -0.28 -1.03 17.21
CA GLU A 186 -1.31 -1.31 18.22
C GLU A 186 -1.54 -2.81 18.47
N ASP A 187 -1.22 -3.66 17.49
CA ASP A 187 -1.42 -5.12 17.61
C ASP A 187 -0.34 -5.79 18.49
N LYS A 188 0.79 -5.12 18.75
CA LYS A 188 1.87 -5.61 19.63
C LYS A 188 1.61 -5.39 21.12
N THR A 189 0.56 -4.65 21.48
CA THR A 189 0.24 -4.26 22.87
C THR A 189 -0.93 -5.02 23.49
N ASN A 190 -1.51 -5.95 22.81
CA ASN A 190 -2.53 -6.90 23.26
C ASN A 190 -2.09 -8.35 22.99
#